data_e6b478676b0cd785aed95d2081d59b63
#
_entry.id   e6b478676b0cd785aed95d2081d59b63
#
_cell.length_a   1.000
_cell.length_b   1.000
_cell.length_c   1.000
_cell.angle_alpha   90.00
_cell.angle_beta   90.00
_cell.angle_gamma   90.00
#
_symmetry.space_group_name_H-M   'P 1'
#
loop_
_entity.id
_entity.type
_entity.pdbx_description
1 polymer ?
#
loop_
_entity_poly.entity_id
_entity_poly.type
_entity_poly.pdbx_seq_one_letter_code
_entity_poly.pdbx_strand_id
1 'polypeptide(L)'
;MRKIAVIGAGKWGSALYHAFNVKNTCLITSRSERNLMHFVDLDTALKCDYLVFALSSQGIHKWLKEHFKNQGQKILIASKGIETSTCKFLDEIFLEFVNHDQVCVLSGPSFAAEVEKKLPCALVVSGFNLEICEEFTTFFPDFIKTYIGDDVRGSEICGAYKNVLAIASGVSDGLNLGHNARASLISRGLIEMHRFGNFFGAKEETFLGLSGAGDLFLTASSQLSRNYRVGLALAKNQKLDDILKNLGEVAEGVKTAYAIEKIALKNQIYTPIVREVVQILQGKDVKKAVQELLKAKK
;
A
#
# COMPACT_ATOMS: atom_id res chain seq x y z
N MET A 1 11.43 -0.24 -28.88
CA MET A 1 11.57 0.54 -27.63
C MET A 1 10.46 0.06 -26.69
N ARG A 2 10.76 -0.39 -25.48
CA ARG A 2 9.76 -0.87 -24.52
C ARG A 2 8.86 0.29 -24.09
N LYS A 3 7.54 0.16 -24.24
CA LYS A 3 6.57 1.21 -23.89
C LYS A 3 6.00 0.94 -22.50
N ILE A 4 6.09 1.92 -21.60
CA ILE A 4 5.55 1.86 -20.25
C ILE A 4 4.51 2.95 -20.02
N ALA A 5 3.43 2.63 -19.31
CA ALA A 5 2.40 3.59 -18.93
C ALA A 5 2.00 3.43 -17.46
N VAL A 6 1.76 4.55 -16.78
CA VAL A 6 1.20 4.60 -15.43
C VAL A 6 -0.31 4.83 -15.53
N ILE A 7 -1.07 3.93 -14.93
CA ILE A 7 -2.54 4.00 -14.83
C ILE A 7 -2.90 4.58 -13.47
N GLY A 8 -3.30 5.84 -13.46
CA GLY A 8 -3.61 6.59 -12.24
C GLY A 8 -2.63 7.74 -11.97
N ALA A 9 -3.10 9.00 -12.12
CA ALA A 9 -2.32 10.22 -11.89
C ALA A 9 -2.59 10.83 -10.51
N GLY A 10 -2.72 9.99 -9.47
CA GLY A 10 -2.66 10.41 -8.06
C GLY A 10 -1.22 10.75 -7.65
N LYS A 11 -1.02 11.20 -6.41
CA LYS A 11 0.34 11.56 -5.91
C LYS A 11 1.38 10.46 -6.17
N TRP A 12 1.05 9.21 -5.85
CA TRP A 12 1.98 8.09 -6.05
C TRP A 12 2.21 7.78 -7.54
N GLY A 13 1.14 7.71 -8.33
CA GLY A 13 1.27 7.48 -9.78
C GLY A 13 2.04 8.59 -10.49
N SER A 14 1.83 9.86 -10.12
CA SER A 14 2.61 10.97 -10.65
C SER A 14 4.09 10.90 -10.25
N ALA A 15 4.39 10.52 -9.00
CA ALA A 15 5.77 10.34 -8.55
C ALA A 15 6.49 9.22 -9.32
N LEU A 16 5.82 8.07 -9.55
CA LEU A 16 6.35 6.99 -10.39
C LEU A 16 6.53 7.42 -11.85
N TYR A 17 5.55 8.12 -12.43
CA TYR A 17 5.65 8.68 -13.76
C TYR A 17 6.87 9.60 -13.92
N HIS A 18 7.07 10.53 -12.98
CA HIS A 18 8.26 11.41 -13.00
C HIS A 18 9.55 10.63 -12.82
N ALA A 19 9.58 9.63 -11.95
CA ALA A 19 10.74 8.77 -11.77
C ALA A 19 11.10 8.00 -13.05
N PHE A 20 10.13 7.35 -13.70
CA PHE A 20 10.37 6.61 -14.94
C PHE A 20 10.80 7.52 -16.09
N ASN A 21 10.29 8.74 -16.18
CA ASN A 21 10.68 9.72 -17.22
C ASN A 21 12.12 10.27 -17.05
N VAL A 22 12.86 9.90 -16.00
CA VAL A 22 14.27 10.25 -15.88
C VAL A 22 15.13 9.49 -16.93
N LYS A 23 14.77 8.22 -17.19
CA LYS A 23 15.55 7.34 -18.11
C LYS A 23 14.74 6.87 -19.33
N ASN A 24 13.43 7.00 -19.29
CA ASN A 24 12.54 6.44 -20.31
C ASN A 24 11.51 7.46 -20.77
N THR A 25 10.76 7.14 -21.83
CA THR A 25 9.50 7.82 -22.13
C THR A 25 8.36 7.01 -21.52
N CYS A 26 7.83 7.50 -20.41
CA CYS A 26 6.69 6.89 -19.72
C CYS A 26 5.42 7.69 -20.01
N LEU A 27 4.34 7.01 -20.41
CA LEU A 27 3.02 7.60 -20.53
C LEU A 27 2.30 7.60 -19.20
N ILE A 28 1.29 8.46 -19.06
CA ILE A 28 0.40 8.46 -17.88
C ILE A 28 -1.03 8.75 -18.29
N THR A 29 -1.97 8.11 -17.62
CA THR A 29 -3.40 8.36 -17.81
C THR A 29 -4.15 8.38 -16.50
N SER A 30 -5.30 9.05 -16.45
CA SER A 30 -6.24 9.01 -15.34
C SER A 30 -7.63 9.45 -15.78
N ARG A 31 -8.64 9.21 -14.93
CA ARG A 31 -10.04 9.61 -15.18
C ARG A 31 -10.20 11.09 -15.53
N SER A 32 -9.42 11.95 -14.88
CA SER A 32 -9.41 13.40 -15.14
C SER A 32 -8.10 13.77 -15.81
N GLU A 33 -8.17 14.56 -16.84
CA GLU A 33 -7.00 15.10 -17.52
C GLU A 33 -6.06 15.83 -16.55
N ARG A 34 -4.75 15.69 -16.78
CA ARG A 34 -3.71 16.35 -16.00
C ARG A 34 -2.74 17.04 -16.94
N ASN A 35 -2.27 18.21 -16.55
CA ASN A 35 -1.22 18.91 -17.30
C ASN A 35 0.15 18.24 -17.06
N LEU A 36 0.36 17.10 -17.73
CA LEU A 36 1.61 16.33 -17.72
C LEU A 36 2.04 16.08 -19.16
N MET A 37 3.35 16.16 -19.42
CA MET A 37 3.91 16.15 -20.79
C MET A 37 3.49 14.92 -21.62
N HIS A 38 3.42 13.75 -21.02
CA HIS A 38 3.07 12.49 -21.70
C HIS A 38 1.71 11.96 -21.21
N PHE A 39 0.79 12.86 -20.87
CA PHE A 39 -0.58 12.47 -20.56
C PHE A 39 -1.29 12.02 -21.84
N VAL A 40 -1.91 10.87 -21.80
CA VAL A 40 -2.60 10.26 -22.93
C VAL A 40 -3.98 9.75 -22.51
N ASP A 41 -4.85 9.49 -23.49
CA ASP A 41 -6.10 8.77 -23.28
C ASP A 41 -5.84 7.32 -22.81
N LEU A 42 -6.87 6.69 -22.26
CA LEU A 42 -6.77 5.35 -21.68
C LEU A 42 -6.41 4.29 -22.74
N ASP A 43 -7.01 4.37 -23.92
CA ASP A 43 -6.79 3.39 -24.99
C ASP A 43 -5.34 3.40 -25.48
N THR A 44 -4.73 4.58 -25.54
CA THR A 44 -3.32 4.75 -25.86
C THR A 44 -2.41 4.19 -24.75
N ALA A 45 -2.73 4.44 -23.48
CA ALA A 45 -1.97 3.91 -22.35
C ALA A 45 -2.02 2.38 -22.30
N LEU A 46 -3.19 1.76 -22.51
CA LEU A 46 -3.38 0.31 -22.46
C LEU A 46 -2.69 -0.46 -23.59
N LYS A 47 -2.23 0.22 -24.66
CA LYS A 47 -1.41 -0.38 -25.75
C LYS A 47 0.07 -0.50 -25.39
N CYS A 48 0.49 -0.04 -24.20
CA CYS A 48 1.87 -0.19 -23.75
C CYS A 48 2.15 -1.63 -23.31
N ASP A 49 3.40 -2.07 -23.47
CA ASP A 49 3.85 -3.41 -23.10
C ASP A 49 3.90 -3.60 -21.58
N TYR A 50 4.16 -2.49 -20.84
CA TYR A 50 4.30 -2.45 -19.39
C TYR A 50 3.30 -1.47 -18.79
N LEU A 51 2.46 -1.95 -17.88
CA LEU A 51 1.44 -1.15 -17.21
C LEU A 51 1.71 -1.10 -15.70
N VAL A 52 1.76 0.11 -15.16
CA VAL A 52 1.97 0.36 -13.73
C VAL A 52 0.67 0.88 -13.14
N PHE A 53 0.03 0.09 -12.30
CA PHE A 53 -1.26 0.44 -11.71
C PHE A 53 -1.08 1.14 -10.36
N ALA A 54 -1.46 2.42 -10.31
CA ALA A 54 -1.45 3.28 -9.13
C ALA A 54 -2.86 3.81 -8.81
N LEU A 55 -3.84 2.93 -8.84
CA LEU A 55 -5.26 3.18 -8.54
C LEU A 55 -5.58 2.90 -7.07
N SER A 56 -6.75 3.34 -6.59
CA SER A 56 -7.23 2.92 -5.27
C SER A 56 -7.57 1.42 -5.27
N SER A 57 -7.15 0.72 -4.21
CA SER A 57 -7.46 -0.71 -4.01
C SER A 57 -8.96 -1.00 -4.03
N GLN A 58 -9.79 -0.04 -3.64
CA GLN A 58 -11.24 -0.22 -3.51
C GLN A 58 -12.02 -0.16 -4.83
N GLY A 59 -11.40 0.28 -5.91
CA GLY A 59 -12.08 0.44 -7.20
C GLY A 59 -11.44 -0.34 -8.35
N ILE A 60 -10.31 -0.97 -8.09
CA ILE A 60 -9.47 -1.56 -9.13
C ILE A 60 -10.14 -2.74 -9.84
N HIS A 61 -10.87 -3.58 -9.09
CA HIS A 61 -11.58 -4.73 -9.65
C HIS A 61 -12.67 -4.32 -10.66
N LYS A 62 -13.52 -3.35 -10.26
CA LYS A 62 -14.52 -2.79 -11.15
C LYS A 62 -13.87 -2.15 -12.37
N TRP A 63 -12.80 -1.39 -12.15
CA TRP A 63 -12.08 -0.72 -13.22
C TRP A 63 -11.50 -1.72 -14.25
N LEU A 64 -10.88 -2.80 -13.77
CA LEU A 64 -10.35 -3.86 -14.65
C LEU A 64 -11.45 -4.51 -15.49
N LYS A 65 -12.60 -4.83 -14.89
CA LYS A 65 -13.76 -5.38 -15.62
C LYS A 65 -14.29 -4.48 -16.72
N GLU A 66 -14.28 -3.18 -16.48
CA GLU A 66 -14.85 -2.18 -17.42
C GLU A 66 -13.88 -1.77 -18.52
N HIS A 67 -12.58 -1.78 -18.25
CA HIS A 67 -11.61 -1.10 -19.13
C HIS A 67 -10.44 -1.97 -19.59
N PHE A 68 -10.11 -3.06 -18.89
CA PHE A 68 -8.90 -3.81 -19.19
C PHE A 68 -9.18 -5.05 -20.03
N LYS A 69 -8.36 -5.25 -21.07
CA LYS A 69 -8.31 -6.49 -21.87
C LYS A 69 -6.86 -6.92 -21.98
N ASN A 70 -6.58 -8.14 -21.56
CA ASN A 70 -5.24 -8.72 -21.66
C ASN A 70 -4.81 -8.89 -23.13
N GLN A 71 -3.70 -8.27 -23.48
CA GLN A 71 -3.03 -8.35 -24.77
C GLN A 71 -1.55 -8.75 -24.59
N GLY A 72 -1.23 -9.40 -23.47
CA GLY A 72 0.14 -9.81 -23.14
C GLY A 72 0.93 -8.76 -22.36
N GLN A 73 0.28 -7.68 -21.84
CA GLN A 73 0.95 -6.65 -21.06
C GLN A 73 1.54 -7.23 -19.76
N LYS A 74 2.70 -6.71 -19.36
CA LYS A 74 3.33 -6.95 -18.07
C LYS A 74 2.83 -5.92 -17.06
N ILE A 75 2.43 -6.38 -15.89
CA ILE A 75 1.71 -5.58 -14.89
C ILE A 75 2.59 -5.36 -13.66
N LEU A 76 2.74 -4.10 -13.24
CA LEU A 76 3.29 -3.73 -11.95
C LEU A 76 2.19 -3.11 -11.08
N ILE A 77 1.78 -3.82 -10.04
CA ILE A 77 0.81 -3.35 -9.05
C ILE A 77 1.55 -2.44 -8.07
N ALA A 78 1.39 -1.13 -8.23
CA ALA A 78 1.95 -0.12 -7.32
C ALA A 78 0.93 0.37 -6.29
N SER A 79 -0.32 -0.08 -6.39
CA SER A 79 -1.39 0.14 -5.41
C SER A 79 -1.14 -0.69 -4.16
N LYS A 80 -1.61 -0.20 -2.99
CA LYS A 80 -1.47 -0.90 -1.71
C LYS A 80 -2.82 -0.98 -1.01
N GLY A 81 -3.19 -2.16 -0.52
CA GLY A 81 -4.45 -2.37 0.19
C GLY A 81 -5.12 -3.70 -0.15
N ILE A 82 -6.26 -3.93 0.47
CA ILE A 82 -7.13 -5.10 0.26
C ILE A 82 -8.50 -4.58 -0.13
N GLU A 83 -9.16 -5.14 -1.13
CA GLU A 83 -10.50 -4.75 -1.50
C GLU A 83 -11.50 -5.17 -0.42
N THR A 84 -12.24 -4.20 0.14
CA THR A 84 -13.11 -4.45 1.30
C THR A 84 -14.33 -5.30 0.96
N SER A 85 -14.87 -5.15 -0.24
CA SER A 85 -16.09 -5.85 -0.69
C SER A 85 -15.89 -7.34 -0.82
N THR A 86 -14.79 -7.78 -1.41
CA THR A 86 -14.45 -9.17 -1.69
C THR A 86 -13.45 -9.77 -0.70
N CYS A 87 -12.73 -8.93 0.04
CA CYS A 87 -11.58 -9.29 0.86
C CYS A 87 -10.43 -9.92 0.05
N LYS A 88 -10.35 -9.66 -1.26
CA LYS A 88 -9.27 -10.12 -2.13
C LYS A 88 -8.06 -9.21 -2.04
N PHE A 89 -6.89 -9.83 -2.12
CA PHE A 89 -5.64 -9.13 -2.38
C PHE A 89 -5.60 -8.66 -3.85
N LEU A 90 -4.73 -7.70 -4.15
CA LEU A 90 -4.72 -7.13 -5.49
C LEU A 90 -4.20 -8.12 -6.53
N ASP A 91 -3.21 -8.95 -6.20
CA ASP A 91 -2.76 -10.03 -7.09
C ASP A 91 -3.90 -10.96 -7.48
N GLU A 92 -4.75 -11.39 -6.51
CA GLU A 92 -5.92 -12.24 -6.78
C GLU A 92 -6.89 -11.57 -7.74
N ILE A 93 -7.04 -10.25 -7.62
CA ILE A 93 -7.91 -9.48 -8.53
C ILE A 93 -7.30 -9.42 -9.94
N PHE A 94 -5.99 -9.13 -10.06
CA PHE A 94 -5.34 -9.06 -11.36
C PHE A 94 -5.28 -10.42 -12.05
N LEU A 95 -5.09 -11.50 -11.30
CA LEU A 95 -5.05 -12.88 -11.82
C LEU A 95 -6.39 -13.39 -12.38
N GLU A 96 -7.49 -12.66 -12.18
CA GLU A 96 -8.74 -12.91 -12.92
C GLU A 96 -8.65 -12.46 -14.39
N PHE A 97 -7.67 -11.63 -14.75
CA PHE A 97 -7.54 -10.99 -16.06
C PHE A 97 -6.25 -11.34 -16.80
N VAL A 98 -5.20 -11.70 -16.07
CA VAL A 98 -3.86 -11.96 -16.61
C VAL A 98 -3.27 -13.23 -15.98
N ASN A 99 -2.21 -13.76 -16.57
CA ASN A 99 -1.50 -14.93 -16.04
C ASN A 99 -0.53 -14.53 -14.91
N HIS A 100 -0.14 -15.50 -14.08
CA HIS A 100 0.82 -15.29 -12.99
C HIS A 100 2.15 -14.69 -13.45
N ASP A 101 2.67 -15.13 -14.57
CA ASP A 101 3.93 -14.67 -15.17
C ASP A 101 3.89 -13.22 -15.66
N GLN A 102 2.72 -12.59 -15.72
CA GLN A 102 2.58 -11.19 -16.11
C GLN A 102 2.57 -10.22 -14.92
N VAL A 103 2.48 -10.69 -13.67
CA VAL A 103 2.18 -9.85 -12.48
C VAL A 103 3.39 -9.67 -11.60
N CYS A 104 3.69 -8.39 -11.32
CA CYS A 104 4.62 -7.97 -10.26
C CYS A 104 3.93 -6.98 -9.31
N VAL A 105 4.43 -6.90 -8.08
CA VAL A 105 3.98 -5.97 -7.04
C VAL A 105 5.13 -5.08 -6.61
N LEU A 106 4.87 -3.78 -6.44
CA LEU A 106 5.84 -2.80 -5.96
C LEU A 106 5.61 -2.50 -4.47
N SER A 107 6.65 -2.70 -3.67
CA SER A 107 6.60 -2.46 -2.22
C SER A 107 7.87 -1.76 -1.73
N GLY A 108 7.91 -1.40 -0.43
CA GLY A 108 9.05 -0.75 0.21
C GLY A 108 8.81 0.73 0.56
N PRO A 109 9.73 1.34 1.34
CA PRO A 109 9.62 2.68 1.88
C PRO A 109 9.73 3.74 0.79
N SER A 110 8.62 4.46 0.50
CA SER A 110 8.57 5.41 -0.60
C SER A 110 7.44 6.43 -0.43
N PHE A 111 7.74 7.57 0.20
CA PHE A 111 6.80 8.68 0.14
C PHE A 111 6.86 9.36 -1.23
N ALA A 112 5.70 9.53 -1.86
CA ALA A 112 5.59 10.17 -3.18
C ALA A 112 6.32 11.54 -3.21
N ALA A 113 6.15 12.36 -2.17
CA ALA A 113 6.77 13.68 -2.09
C ALA A 113 8.31 13.64 -2.03
N GLU A 114 8.91 12.56 -1.56
CA GLU A 114 10.37 12.36 -1.55
C GLU A 114 10.86 11.83 -2.89
N VAL A 115 10.13 10.90 -3.49
CA VAL A 115 10.42 10.40 -4.85
C VAL A 115 10.34 11.53 -5.88
N GLU A 116 9.36 12.41 -5.80
CA GLU A 116 9.25 13.61 -6.66
C GLU A 116 10.47 14.54 -6.52
N LYS A 117 11.04 14.64 -5.33
CA LYS A 117 12.27 15.40 -5.06
C LYS A 117 13.55 14.64 -5.45
N LYS A 118 13.43 13.45 -6.02
CA LYS A 118 14.54 12.56 -6.38
C LYS A 118 15.44 12.19 -5.18
N LEU A 119 14.85 12.13 -3.97
CA LEU A 119 15.60 11.67 -2.80
C LEU A 119 15.80 10.16 -2.87
N PRO A 120 16.94 9.65 -2.37
CA PRO A 120 17.24 8.22 -2.42
C PRO A 120 16.21 7.38 -1.68
N CYS A 121 15.76 6.30 -2.31
CA CYS A 121 14.92 5.29 -1.67
C CYS A 121 15.24 3.88 -2.21
N ALA A 122 14.70 2.87 -1.54
CA ALA A 122 14.84 1.49 -1.96
C ALA A 122 13.45 0.83 -2.04
N LEU A 123 13.21 0.10 -3.13
CA LEU A 123 11.96 -0.57 -3.42
C LEU A 123 12.19 -2.05 -3.73
N VAL A 124 11.18 -2.86 -3.55
CA VAL A 124 11.15 -4.27 -3.94
C VAL A 124 10.12 -4.46 -5.05
N VAL A 125 10.52 -5.10 -6.12
CA VAL A 125 9.65 -5.59 -7.19
C VAL A 125 9.52 -7.10 -6.97
N SER A 126 8.36 -7.54 -6.48
CA SER A 126 8.08 -8.95 -6.22
C SER A 126 7.18 -9.51 -7.31
N GLY A 127 7.49 -10.69 -7.83
CA GLY A 127 6.69 -11.31 -8.89
C GLY A 127 6.79 -12.82 -8.89
N PHE A 128 5.89 -13.47 -9.62
CA PHE A 128 5.91 -14.91 -9.84
C PHE A 128 6.93 -15.31 -10.93
N ASN A 129 7.29 -14.36 -11.80
CA ASN A 129 8.34 -14.48 -12.80
C ASN A 129 9.43 -13.43 -12.54
N LEU A 130 10.62 -13.87 -12.13
CA LEU A 130 11.71 -12.98 -11.77
C LEU A 130 12.30 -12.22 -12.97
N GLU A 131 12.24 -12.78 -14.18
CA GLU A 131 12.69 -12.09 -15.39
C GLU A 131 11.88 -10.82 -15.65
N ILE A 132 10.55 -10.88 -15.42
CA ILE A 132 9.68 -9.71 -15.56
C ILE A 132 9.95 -8.70 -14.43
N CYS A 133 10.27 -9.17 -13.23
CA CYS A 133 10.73 -8.29 -12.16
C CYS A 133 12.01 -7.55 -12.56
N GLU A 134 12.99 -8.25 -13.14
CA GLU A 134 14.24 -7.65 -13.67
C GLU A 134 13.94 -6.60 -14.74
N GLU A 135 13.05 -6.91 -15.68
CA GLU A 135 12.63 -5.95 -16.69
C GLU A 135 12.04 -4.68 -16.09
N PHE A 136 11.16 -4.79 -15.09
CA PHE A 136 10.61 -3.62 -14.40
C PHE A 136 11.69 -2.82 -13.67
N THR A 137 12.70 -3.45 -13.10
CA THR A 137 13.78 -2.71 -12.41
C THR A 137 14.56 -1.80 -13.36
N THR A 138 14.64 -2.13 -14.64
CA THR A 138 15.35 -1.31 -15.64
C THR A 138 14.72 0.06 -15.88
N PHE A 139 13.44 0.24 -15.56
CA PHE A 139 12.75 1.52 -15.72
C PHE A 139 13.05 2.52 -14.61
N PHE A 140 13.51 2.07 -13.45
CA PHE A 140 13.76 2.94 -12.31
C PHE A 140 15.07 3.74 -12.46
N PRO A 141 15.08 5.02 -12.05
CA PRO A 141 16.27 5.86 -12.06
C PRO A 141 17.24 5.48 -10.93
N ASP A 142 18.50 5.97 -11.02
CA ASP A 142 19.59 5.59 -10.11
C ASP A 142 19.36 5.99 -8.64
N PHE A 143 18.52 7.00 -8.36
CA PHE A 143 18.16 7.38 -7.00
C PHE A 143 17.15 6.42 -6.35
N ILE A 144 16.59 5.47 -7.11
CA ILE A 144 15.71 4.41 -6.59
C ILE A 144 16.44 3.07 -6.74
N LYS A 145 16.98 2.56 -5.64
CA LYS A 145 17.52 1.21 -5.62
C LYS A 145 16.38 0.19 -5.66
N THR A 146 16.41 -0.72 -6.60
CA THR A 146 15.42 -1.81 -6.69
C THR A 146 16.03 -3.15 -6.30
N TYR A 147 15.23 -3.95 -5.60
CA TYR A 147 15.52 -5.34 -5.27
C TYR A 147 14.41 -6.22 -5.87
N ILE A 148 14.75 -7.45 -6.19
CA ILE A 148 13.82 -8.43 -6.72
C ILE A 148 13.41 -9.37 -5.60
N GLY A 149 12.11 -9.67 -5.53
CA GLY A 149 11.53 -10.61 -4.58
C GLY A 149 10.62 -11.62 -5.29
N ASP A 150 10.41 -12.76 -4.66
CA ASP A 150 9.51 -13.82 -5.11
C ASP A 150 8.31 -14.03 -4.18
N ASP A 151 8.18 -13.19 -3.15
CA ASP A 151 7.05 -13.21 -2.21
C ASP A 151 6.06 -12.09 -2.51
N VAL A 152 5.22 -12.32 -3.51
CA VAL A 152 4.15 -11.39 -3.91
C VAL A 152 3.18 -11.17 -2.75
N ARG A 153 2.72 -12.26 -2.13
CA ARG A 153 1.73 -12.21 -1.05
C ARG A 153 2.24 -11.45 0.18
N GLY A 154 3.46 -11.72 0.61
CA GLY A 154 4.08 -10.99 1.71
C GLY A 154 4.23 -9.51 1.43
N SER A 155 4.67 -9.14 0.21
CA SER A 155 4.81 -7.75 -0.23
C SER A 155 3.47 -7.00 -0.20
N GLU A 156 2.38 -7.62 -0.62
CA GLU A 156 1.04 -7.02 -0.59
C GLU A 156 0.52 -6.86 0.84
N ILE A 157 0.67 -7.90 1.67
CA ILE A 157 0.25 -7.87 3.08
C ILE A 157 1.00 -6.76 3.81
N CYS A 158 2.31 -6.66 3.64
CA CYS A 158 3.11 -5.59 4.23
C CYS A 158 2.60 -4.21 3.81
N GLY A 159 2.40 -3.99 2.51
CA GLY A 159 1.90 -2.72 1.97
C GLY A 159 0.50 -2.34 2.45
N ALA A 160 -0.37 -3.32 2.68
CA ALA A 160 -1.71 -3.11 3.20
C ALA A 160 -1.71 -2.87 4.72
N TYR A 161 -1.09 -3.77 5.47
CA TYR A 161 -1.12 -3.82 6.93
C TYR A 161 -0.44 -2.61 7.59
N LYS A 162 0.71 -2.16 7.04
CA LYS A 162 1.42 -0.99 7.55
C LYS A 162 0.55 0.25 7.66
N ASN A 163 -0.41 0.42 6.75
CA ASN A 163 -1.32 1.56 6.73
C ASN A 163 -2.27 1.55 7.93
N VAL A 164 -2.68 0.37 8.39
CA VAL A 164 -3.50 0.21 9.59
C VAL A 164 -2.66 0.48 10.84
N LEU A 165 -1.43 -0.05 10.88
CA LEU A 165 -0.50 0.18 11.99
C LEU A 165 -0.09 1.66 12.10
N ALA A 166 -0.03 2.38 10.97
CA ALA A 166 0.21 3.82 10.97
C ALA A 166 -0.94 4.60 11.63
N ILE A 167 -2.20 4.17 11.47
CA ILE A 167 -3.33 4.75 12.21
C ILE A 167 -3.12 4.54 13.71
N ALA A 168 -2.80 3.31 14.15
CA ALA A 168 -2.55 3.00 15.55
C ALA A 168 -1.39 3.82 16.14
N SER A 169 -0.30 3.98 15.38
CA SER A 169 0.85 4.80 15.79
C SER A 169 0.48 6.29 15.92
N GLY A 170 -0.32 6.81 14.97
CA GLY A 170 -0.84 8.16 15.04
C GLY A 170 -1.73 8.40 16.27
N VAL A 171 -2.55 7.40 16.66
CA VAL A 171 -3.33 7.44 17.92
C VAL A 171 -2.39 7.50 19.12
N SER A 172 -1.38 6.65 19.18
CA SER A 172 -0.40 6.63 20.28
C SER A 172 0.28 7.97 20.47
N ASP A 173 0.77 8.57 19.38
CA ASP A 173 1.45 9.85 19.42
C ASP A 173 0.48 11.02 19.70
N GLY A 174 -0.74 10.95 19.18
CA GLY A 174 -1.79 11.94 19.44
C GLY A 174 -2.26 11.96 20.91
N LEU A 175 -2.15 10.85 21.62
CA LEU A 175 -2.39 10.74 23.06
C LEU A 175 -1.14 11.08 23.90
N ASN A 176 0.00 11.41 23.28
CA ASN A 176 1.28 11.69 23.94
C ASN A 176 1.77 10.54 24.85
N LEU A 177 1.61 9.28 24.40
CA LEU A 177 2.02 8.10 25.18
C LEU A 177 3.55 7.91 25.21
N GLY A 178 4.29 8.66 24.41
CA GLY A 178 5.75 8.69 24.40
C GLY A 178 6.39 7.64 23.46
N HIS A 179 7.71 7.74 23.34
CA HIS A 179 8.50 6.95 22.38
C HIS A 179 8.52 5.47 22.70
N ASN A 180 8.52 5.08 23.99
CA ASN A 180 8.49 3.68 24.39
C ASN A 180 7.20 2.99 23.95
N ALA A 181 6.05 3.64 24.11
CA ALA A 181 4.75 3.12 23.67
C ALA A 181 4.70 2.97 22.14
N ARG A 182 5.18 3.97 21.40
CA ARG A 182 5.25 3.90 19.94
C ARG A 182 6.17 2.77 19.47
N ALA A 183 7.38 2.63 20.04
CA ALA A 183 8.31 1.56 19.69
C ALA A 183 7.71 0.18 19.98
N SER A 184 7.08 0.01 21.12
CA SER A 184 6.39 -1.23 21.51
C SER A 184 5.24 -1.54 20.56
N LEU A 185 4.43 -0.54 20.19
CA LEU A 185 3.31 -0.70 19.26
C LEU A 185 3.79 -1.13 17.87
N ILE A 186 4.83 -0.49 17.33
CA ILE A 186 5.39 -0.82 16.01
C ILE A 186 5.95 -2.24 16.01
N SER A 187 6.72 -2.62 17.04
CA SER A 187 7.29 -3.97 17.15
C SER A 187 6.20 -5.03 17.28
N ARG A 188 5.16 -4.79 18.10
CA ARG A 188 4.02 -5.70 18.22
C ARG A 188 3.19 -5.76 16.95
N GLY A 189 3.05 -4.62 16.26
CA GLY A 189 2.38 -4.53 14.97
C GLY A 189 3.09 -5.33 13.88
N LEU A 190 4.42 -5.32 13.85
CA LEU A 190 5.22 -6.13 12.93
C LEU A 190 5.00 -7.64 13.18
N ILE A 191 4.96 -8.06 14.44
CA ILE A 191 4.66 -9.47 14.80
C ILE A 191 3.23 -9.84 14.38
N GLU A 192 2.26 -8.95 14.58
CA GLU A 192 0.87 -9.16 14.19
C GLU A 192 0.74 -9.28 12.67
N MET A 193 1.40 -8.39 11.93
CA MET A 193 1.46 -8.39 10.46
C MET A 193 2.11 -9.69 9.95
N HIS A 194 3.21 -10.13 10.54
CA HIS A 194 3.86 -11.39 10.20
C HIS A 194 2.93 -12.60 10.50
N ARG A 195 2.27 -12.63 11.66
CA ARG A 195 1.30 -13.70 12.00
C ARG A 195 0.19 -13.78 10.97
N PHE A 196 -0.36 -12.63 10.56
CA PHE A 196 -1.37 -12.57 9.52
C PHE A 196 -0.82 -13.09 8.18
N GLY A 197 0.37 -12.66 7.79
CA GLY A 197 0.99 -13.09 6.54
C GLY A 197 1.40 -14.56 6.52
N ASN A 198 1.88 -15.09 7.63
CA ASN A 198 2.24 -16.50 7.76
C ASN A 198 1.05 -17.44 7.47
N PHE A 199 -0.17 -17.02 7.84
CA PHE A 199 -1.38 -17.76 7.46
C PHE A 199 -1.56 -17.91 5.94
N PHE A 200 -1.08 -16.95 5.16
CA PHE A 200 -1.13 -16.96 3.70
C PHE A 200 0.16 -17.49 3.05
N GLY A 201 1.08 -18.06 3.82
CA GLY A 201 2.33 -18.62 3.32
C GLY A 201 3.40 -17.60 2.95
N ALA A 202 3.25 -16.35 3.39
CA ALA A 202 4.25 -15.30 3.16
C ALA A 202 5.55 -15.57 3.94
N LYS A 203 6.68 -15.16 3.37
CA LYS A 203 8.02 -15.42 3.92
C LYS A 203 8.37 -14.44 5.04
N GLU A 204 8.97 -14.94 6.13
CA GLU A 204 9.37 -14.11 7.28
C GLU A 204 10.30 -12.97 6.89
N GLU A 205 11.26 -13.23 6.02
CA GLU A 205 12.23 -12.24 5.55
C GLU A 205 11.60 -11.03 4.87
N THR A 206 10.43 -11.20 4.23
CA THR A 206 9.68 -10.09 3.63
C THR A 206 9.20 -9.09 4.69
N PHE A 207 8.81 -9.60 5.86
CA PHE A 207 8.35 -8.74 6.98
C PHE A 207 9.50 -8.02 7.68
N LEU A 208 10.69 -8.61 7.73
CA LEU A 208 11.88 -8.00 8.31
C LEU A 208 12.59 -7.05 7.33
N GLY A 209 12.30 -7.18 6.04
CA GLY A 209 12.91 -6.41 4.95
C GLY A 209 12.26 -5.06 4.68
N LEU A 210 12.56 -4.54 3.47
CA LEU A 210 12.07 -3.24 3.00
C LEU A 210 10.55 -3.17 2.91
N SER A 211 9.91 -4.25 2.43
CA SER A 211 8.45 -4.32 2.25
C SER A 211 7.70 -4.25 3.58
N GLY A 212 8.24 -4.91 4.63
CA GLY A 212 7.66 -4.99 5.97
C GLY A 212 8.18 -3.90 6.89
N ALA A 213 9.25 -4.19 7.64
CA ALA A 213 9.80 -3.31 8.67
C ALA A 213 10.18 -1.94 8.12
N GLY A 214 10.82 -1.87 6.95
CA GLY A 214 11.25 -0.62 6.33
C GLY A 214 10.09 0.32 6.03
N ASP A 215 9.07 -0.17 5.35
CA ASP A 215 7.90 0.64 4.97
C ASP A 215 6.97 0.93 6.17
N LEU A 216 6.93 0.01 7.16
CA LEU A 216 6.21 0.23 8.41
C LEU A 216 6.84 1.35 9.23
N PHE A 217 8.15 1.32 9.47
CA PHE A 217 8.85 2.35 10.23
C PHE A 217 8.68 3.73 9.60
N LEU A 218 8.84 3.82 8.28
CA LEU A 218 8.62 5.06 7.56
C LEU A 218 7.19 5.57 7.74
N THR A 219 6.20 4.71 7.52
CA THR A 219 4.78 5.10 7.46
C THR A 219 4.20 5.38 8.83
N ALA A 220 4.64 4.68 9.87
CA ALA A 220 4.14 4.78 11.24
C ALA A 220 4.80 5.91 12.07
N SER A 221 5.80 6.61 11.54
CA SER A 221 6.52 7.65 12.27
C SER A 221 6.55 9.01 11.57
N SER A 222 5.79 9.21 10.50
CA SER A 222 5.84 10.44 9.72
C SER A 222 4.46 11.04 9.45
N GLN A 223 4.36 12.35 9.58
CA GLN A 223 3.17 13.13 9.20
C GLN A 223 2.95 13.17 7.67
N LEU A 224 3.90 12.75 6.86
CA LEU A 224 3.69 12.53 5.44
C LEU A 224 2.72 11.36 5.19
N SER A 225 2.59 10.45 6.15
CA SER A 225 1.60 9.37 6.11
C SER A 225 0.19 9.88 6.39
N ARG A 226 -0.70 9.73 5.40
CA ARG A 226 -2.14 10.05 5.56
C ARG A 226 -2.77 9.24 6.68
N ASN A 227 -2.44 7.96 6.76
CA ASN A 227 -2.97 7.05 7.77
C ASN A 227 -2.51 7.45 9.19
N TYR A 228 -1.26 7.85 9.35
CA TYR A 228 -0.75 8.39 10.62
C TYR A 228 -1.51 9.66 11.01
N ARG A 229 -1.79 10.59 10.07
CA ARG A 229 -2.59 11.78 10.32
C ARG A 229 -4.04 11.46 10.73
N VAL A 230 -4.65 10.40 10.16
CA VAL A 230 -5.95 9.91 10.64
C VAL A 230 -5.88 9.54 12.11
N GLY A 231 -4.85 8.78 12.53
CA GLY A 231 -4.66 8.40 13.93
C GLY A 231 -4.49 9.59 14.85
N LEU A 232 -3.67 10.59 14.46
CA LEU A 232 -3.50 11.83 15.23
C LEU A 232 -4.82 12.59 15.44
N ALA A 233 -5.67 12.62 14.42
CA ALA A 233 -6.96 13.32 14.49
C ALA A 233 -7.99 12.55 15.34
N LEU A 234 -8.01 11.21 15.24
CA LEU A 234 -8.85 10.35 16.09
C LEU A 234 -8.49 10.49 17.57
N ALA A 235 -7.19 10.60 17.91
CA ALA A 235 -6.74 10.84 19.27
C ALA A 235 -7.24 12.18 19.88
N LYS A 236 -7.61 13.14 19.02
CA LYS A 236 -8.23 14.42 19.38
C LYS A 236 -9.77 14.35 19.40
N ASN A 237 -10.34 13.16 19.41
CA ASN A 237 -11.79 12.91 19.37
C ASN A 237 -12.52 13.51 18.16
N GLN A 238 -11.83 13.71 17.03
CA GLN A 238 -12.47 14.13 15.79
C GLN A 238 -13.24 12.95 15.19
N LYS A 239 -14.40 13.22 14.57
CA LYS A 239 -15.19 12.20 13.88
C LYS A 239 -14.50 11.76 12.60
N LEU A 240 -14.56 10.46 12.31
CA LEU A 240 -13.89 9.89 11.13
C LEU A 240 -14.29 10.58 9.82
N ASP A 241 -15.59 10.85 9.64
CA ASP A 241 -16.09 11.49 8.41
C ASP A 241 -15.50 12.89 8.20
N ASP A 242 -15.39 13.67 9.28
CA ASP A 242 -14.78 15.01 9.23
C ASP A 242 -13.27 14.91 8.93
N ILE A 243 -12.59 13.91 9.52
CA ILE A 243 -11.16 13.66 9.25
C ILE A 243 -10.95 13.35 7.77
N LEU A 244 -11.74 12.42 7.21
CA LEU A 244 -11.60 12.00 5.81
C LEU A 244 -11.93 13.13 4.85
N LYS A 245 -12.94 13.96 5.16
CA LYS A 245 -13.30 15.14 4.37
C LYS A 245 -12.16 16.18 4.38
N ASN A 246 -11.59 16.45 5.54
CA ASN A 246 -10.51 17.44 5.70
C ASN A 246 -9.18 16.97 5.09
N LEU A 247 -8.93 15.66 5.05
CA LEU A 247 -7.74 15.09 4.41
C LEU A 247 -7.72 15.38 2.90
N GLY A 248 -8.88 15.46 2.23
CA GLY A 248 -9.00 15.65 0.80
C GLY A 248 -8.40 14.53 -0.07
N GLU A 249 -7.96 13.43 0.56
CA GLU A 249 -7.26 12.32 -0.05
C GLU A 249 -7.68 11.00 0.57
N VAL A 250 -7.56 9.91 -0.20
CA VAL A 250 -7.90 8.56 0.29
C VAL A 250 -6.87 8.10 1.33
N ALA A 251 -7.35 7.68 2.49
CA ALA A 251 -6.59 6.98 3.51
C ALA A 251 -6.91 5.48 3.40
N GLU A 252 -6.10 4.75 2.61
CA GLU A 252 -6.34 3.32 2.31
C GLU A 252 -6.41 2.45 3.58
N GLY A 253 -5.67 2.81 4.64
CA GLY A 253 -5.65 2.08 5.90
C GLY A 253 -7.02 1.97 6.57
N VAL A 254 -7.91 2.94 6.38
CA VAL A 254 -9.27 2.90 6.97
C VAL A 254 -10.07 1.73 6.38
N LYS A 255 -10.11 1.61 5.06
CA LYS A 255 -10.82 0.51 4.40
C LYS A 255 -10.10 -0.82 4.59
N THR A 256 -8.78 -0.81 4.52
CA THR A 256 -7.95 -1.99 4.72
C THR A 256 -8.11 -2.58 6.12
N ALA A 257 -8.29 -1.76 7.17
CA ALA A 257 -8.53 -2.25 8.54
C ALA A 257 -9.76 -3.16 8.62
N TYR A 258 -10.88 -2.75 8.02
CA TYR A 258 -12.09 -3.57 7.96
C TYR A 258 -11.89 -4.87 7.16
N ALA A 259 -11.15 -4.81 6.05
CA ALA A 259 -10.88 -6.01 5.25
C ALA A 259 -10.01 -7.01 6.04
N ILE A 260 -8.93 -6.55 6.67
CA ILE A 260 -8.05 -7.40 7.49
C ILE A 260 -8.83 -8.00 8.66
N GLU A 261 -9.62 -7.21 9.39
CA GLU A 261 -10.44 -7.72 10.50
C GLU A 261 -11.40 -8.83 10.03
N LYS A 262 -12.11 -8.61 8.92
CA LYS A 262 -13.04 -9.61 8.37
C LYS A 262 -12.32 -10.90 7.98
N ILE A 263 -11.14 -10.80 7.34
CA ILE A 263 -10.30 -11.95 7.00
C ILE A 263 -9.83 -12.65 8.28
N ALA A 264 -9.34 -11.89 9.27
CA ALA A 264 -8.81 -12.42 10.52
C ALA A 264 -9.88 -13.15 11.32
N LEU A 265 -11.10 -12.59 11.43
CA LEU A 265 -12.22 -13.23 12.12
C LEU A 265 -12.63 -14.53 11.42
N LYS A 266 -12.76 -14.53 10.09
CA LYS A 266 -13.12 -15.72 9.31
C LYS A 266 -12.12 -16.86 9.50
N ASN A 267 -10.83 -16.54 9.62
CA ASN A 267 -9.74 -17.51 9.67
C ASN A 267 -9.15 -17.70 11.08
N GLN A 268 -9.77 -17.10 12.11
CA GLN A 268 -9.34 -17.19 13.52
C GLN A 268 -7.89 -16.70 13.74
N ILE A 269 -7.45 -15.69 12.97
CA ILE A 269 -6.12 -15.10 13.11
C ILE A 269 -6.16 -14.04 14.23
N TYR A 270 -5.24 -14.13 15.18
CA TYR A 270 -5.18 -13.20 16.31
C TYR A 270 -4.55 -11.86 15.89
N THR A 271 -5.38 -10.80 15.74
CA THR A 271 -5.00 -9.46 15.26
C THR A 271 -5.51 -8.37 16.22
N PRO A 272 -5.01 -8.31 17.47
CA PRO A 272 -5.53 -7.39 18.50
C PRO A 272 -5.38 -5.92 18.12
N ILE A 273 -4.30 -5.51 17.46
CA ILE A 273 -4.09 -4.10 17.08
C ILE A 273 -5.07 -3.69 16.00
N VAL A 274 -5.24 -4.49 14.94
CA VAL A 274 -6.22 -4.21 13.88
C VAL A 274 -7.62 -4.13 14.46
N ARG A 275 -7.99 -5.07 15.35
CA ARG A 275 -9.30 -5.07 16.00
C ARG A 275 -9.55 -3.77 16.76
N GLU A 276 -8.59 -3.29 17.57
CA GLU A 276 -8.75 -2.04 18.29
C GLU A 276 -8.78 -0.82 17.34
N VAL A 277 -8.00 -0.83 16.25
CA VAL A 277 -8.10 0.21 15.23
C VAL A 277 -9.50 0.25 14.62
N VAL A 278 -10.08 -0.89 14.24
CA VAL A 278 -11.44 -0.95 13.69
C VAL A 278 -12.46 -0.42 14.70
N GLN A 279 -12.36 -0.81 15.96
CA GLN A 279 -13.26 -0.30 17.00
C GLN A 279 -13.14 1.22 17.20
N ILE A 280 -11.92 1.78 17.14
CA ILE A 280 -11.71 3.22 17.19
C ILE A 280 -12.36 3.90 15.96
N LEU A 281 -12.19 3.34 14.77
CA LEU A 281 -12.82 3.86 13.55
C LEU A 281 -14.37 3.83 13.63
N GLN A 282 -14.92 2.91 14.43
CA GLN A 282 -16.36 2.79 14.74
C GLN A 282 -16.81 3.67 15.92
N GLY A 283 -15.93 4.46 16.52
CA GLY A 283 -16.25 5.41 17.57
C GLY A 283 -15.95 4.95 19.00
N LYS A 284 -15.22 3.84 19.20
CA LYS A 284 -14.70 3.47 20.51
C LYS A 284 -13.73 4.54 21.01
N ASP A 285 -13.84 4.87 22.30
CA ASP A 285 -12.90 5.77 22.96
C ASP A 285 -11.44 5.28 22.84
N VAL A 286 -10.55 6.15 22.36
CA VAL A 286 -9.16 5.79 22.05
C VAL A 286 -8.36 5.39 23.30
N LYS A 287 -8.66 5.98 24.48
CA LYS A 287 -7.99 5.62 25.75
C LYS A 287 -8.41 4.24 26.22
N LYS A 288 -9.70 3.89 26.05
CA LYS A 288 -10.19 2.53 26.33
C LYS A 288 -9.54 1.50 25.42
N ALA A 289 -9.40 1.78 24.13
CA ALA A 289 -8.72 0.89 23.19
C ALA A 289 -7.26 0.62 23.60
N VAL A 290 -6.52 1.66 23.99
CA VAL A 290 -5.14 1.50 24.50
C VAL A 290 -5.11 0.65 25.77
N GLN A 291 -6.04 0.87 26.71
CA GLN A 291 -6.13 0.04 27.92
C GLN A 291 -6.40 -1.43 27.63
N GLU A 292 -7.26 -1.72 26.65
CA GLU A 292 -7.53 -3.11 26.22
C GLU A 292 -6.28 -3.77 25.63
N LEU A 293 -5.53 -3.06 24.78
CA LEU A 293 -4.26 -3.57 24.24
C LEU A 293 -3.22 -3.85 25.32
N LEU A 294 -3.17 -3.03 26.38
CA LEU A 294 -2.25 -3.25 27.51
C LEU A 294 -2.66 -4.44 28.38
N LYS A 295 -3.95 -4.76 28.48
CA LYS A 295 -4.48 -5.89 29.26
C LYS A 295 -4.49 -7.20 28.46
N ALA A 296 -4.43 -7.16 27.13
CA ALA A 296 -4.51 -8.34 26.29
C ALA A 296 -3.40 -9.33 26.65
N LYS A 297 -3.78 -10.42 27.31
CA LYS A 297 -2.96 -11.62 27.44
C LYS A 297 -2.96 -12.31 26.08
N LYS A 298 -1.81 -12.92 25.73
CA LYS A 298 -1.68 -13.70 24.49
C LYS A 298 -2.85 -14.63 24.27
#